data_995bf70aab0fa63f2b056b4903895e47
#
_entry.id   995bf70aab0fa63f2b056b4903895e47
#
_cell.length_a   1.000
_cell.length_b   1.000
_cell.length_c   1.000
_cell.angle_alpha   90.00
_cell.angle_beta   90.00
_cell.angle_gamma   90.00
#
_symmetry.space_group_name_H-M   'P 1'
#
loop_
_entity.id
_entity.type
_entity.pdbx_description
1 polymer ?
#
loop_
_entity_poly.entity_id
_entity_poly.type
_entity_poly.pdbx_seq_one_letter_code
_entity_poly.pdbx_strand_id
1 'polypeptide(L)'
;ADDFITAGLVTVNGQIVTQLGTKVLPTDEVKFNDSRVQGEKKVYLVLNKPKGYVTSLDDPHAGKTVMDLVEGACTERIYPVGRLDKNSLGLLLFTNDGDLTKQLTHPSYLKKKIYQVTLDKPLARADMDRIAEGITLEDGEIFADEISYVKENKQEIGIEIHSGRNRIVRRIFEFLGYTVTKLDRVYYAGLTKKNLKRGAWRFLSREEVERLKSGQYE
;
A
#
# COMPACT_ATOMS: atom_id res chain seq x y z
N ALA A 1 -25.42 18.40 2.47
CA ALA A 1 -24.56 19.38 1.77
C ALA A 1 -25.28 19.97 0.55
N ASP A 2 -25.96 19.16 -0.24
CA ASP A 2 -26.61 19.60 -1.47
C ASP A 2 -27.68 20.66 -1.21
N ASP A 3 -28.48 20.50 -0.16
CA ASP A 3 -29.52 21.47 0.22
C ASP A 3 -28.95 22.82 0.62
N PHE A 4 -27.79 22.82 1.27
CA PHE A 4 -27.09 24.05 1.68
C PHE A 4 -26.52 24.80 0.47
N ILE A 5 -25.99 24.08 -0.51
CA ILE A 5 -25.50 24.65 -1.75
C ILE A 5 -26.65 25.29 -2.50
N THR A 6 -27.76 24.57 -2.71
CA THR A 6 -28.95 25.07 -3.39
C THR A 6 -29.57 26.26 -2.69
N ALA A 7 -29.50 26.30 -1.36
CA ALA A 7 -30.03 27.42 -0.57
C ALA A 7 -29.12 28.69 -0.56
N GLY A 8 -27.96 28.61 -1.23
CA GLY A 8 -27.06 29.78 -1.33
C GLY A 8 -26.21 30.02 -0.09
N LEU A 9 -26.03 29.02 0.77
CA LEU A 9 -25.22 29.11 1.98
C LEU A 9 -23.74 28.88 1.77
N VAL A 10 -23.36 28.43 0.58
CA VAL A 10 -21.97 28.09 0.22
C VAL A 10 -21.41 29.15 -0.73
N THR A 11 -20.22 29.65 -0.44
CA THR A 11 -19.48 30.56 -1.32
C THR A 11 -18.15 29.98 -1.70
N VAL A 12 -17.69 30.31 -2.91
CA VAL A 12 -16.34 29.99 -3.39
C VAL A 12 -15.69 31.32 -3.77
N ASN A 13 -14.59 31.64 -3.11
CA ASN A 13 -13.88 32.92 -3.30
C ASN A 13 -14.82 34.14 -3.17
N GLY A 14 -15.75 34.09 -2.21
CA GLY A 14 -16.69 35.17 -1.92
C GLY A 14 -17.92 35.20 -2.81
N GLN A 15 -18.03 34.33 -3.80
CA GLN A 15 -19.21 34.26 -4.67
C GLN A 15 -20.14 33.11 -4.26
N ILE A 16 -21.42 33.37 -4.21
CA ILE A 16 -22.44 32.38 -3.86
C ILE A 16 -22.50 31.33 -4.99
N VAL A 17 -22.41 30.07 -4.61
CA VAL A 17 -22.51 28.93 -5.51
C VAL A 17 -23.79 28.15 -5.17
N THR A 18 -24.69 27.99 -6.14
CA THR A 18 -25.95 27.27 -5.99
C THR A 18 -26.04 26.01 -6.86
N GLN A 19 -25.14 25.86 -7.82
CA GLN A 19 -25.12 24.74 -8.73
C GLN A 19 -24.38 23.55 -8.11
N LEU A 20 -25.07 22.39 -8.04
CA LEU A 20 -24.47 21.15 -7.59
C LEU A 20 -23.40 20.70 -8.56
N GLY A 21 -22.33 20.07 -8.06
CA GLY A 21 -21.24 19.60 -8.89
C GLY A 21 -20.24 20.67 -9.32
N THR A 22 -20.35 21.90 -8.80
CA THR A 22 -19.36 22.96 -9.05
C THR A 22 -17.98 22.50 -8.58
N LYS A 23 -17.00 22.54 -9.49
CA LYS A 23 -15.63 22.16 -9.19
C LYS A 23 -14.89 23.30 -8.52
N VAL A 24 -14.09 22.97 -7.50
CA VAL A 24 -13.24 23.90 -6.80
C VAL A 24 -11.79 23.46 -6.89
N LEU A 25 -10.88 24.44 -6.91
CA LEU A 25 -9.43 24.18 -6.88
C LEU A 25 -8.96 24.09 -5.43
N PRO A 26 -7.83 23.43 -5.15
CA PRO A 26 -7.28 23.38 -3.79
C PRO A 26 -6.98 24.76 -3.20
N THR A 27 -6.74 25.76 -4.05
CA THR A 27 -6.46 27.13 -3.66
C THR A 27 -7.73 27.96 -3.42
N ASP A 28 -8.91 27.46 -3.77
CA ASP A 28 -10.16 28.16 -3.60
C ASP A 28 -10.59 28.19 -2.14
N GLU A 29 -11.13 29.33 -1.70
CA GLU A 29 -11.68 29.47 -0.35
C GLU A 29 -13.17 29.16 -0.38
N VAL A 30 -13.56 28.05 0.26
CA VAL A 30 -14.95 27.61 0.38
C VAL A 30 -15.46 27.96 1.77
N LYS A 31 -16.58 28.69 1.83
CA LYS A 31 -17.24 29.04 3.10
C LYS A 31 -18.66 28.50 3.12
N PHE A 32 -19.06 28.00 4.28
CA PHE A 32 -20.41 27.62 4.60
C PHE A 32 -20.92 28.57 5.68
N ASN A 33 -21.98 29.35 5.36
CA ASN A 33 -22.56 30.30 6.27
C ASN A 33 -21.49 31.21 6.88
N ASP A 34 -20.59 31.75 6.03
CA ASP A 34 -19.43 32.59 6.35
C ASP A 34 -18.30 31.92 7.16
N SER A 35 -18.39 30.65 7.43
CA SER A 35 -17.33 29.90 8.08
C SER A 35 -16.53 29.10 7.05
N ARG A 36 -15.19 29.21 7.09
CA ARG A 36 -14.32 28.49 6.18
C ARG A 36 -14.48 26.98 6.33
N VAL A 37 -14.74 26.30 5.21
CA VAL A 37 -14.80 24.85 5.15
C VAL A 37 -13.42 24.33 4.77
N GLN A 38 -12.81 23.56 5.65
CA GLN A 38 -11.57 22.88 5.36
C GLN A 38 -11.89 21.46 4.86
N GLY A 39 -11.13 21.01 3.89
CA GLY A 39 -11.17 19.61 3.46
C GLY A 39 -10.75 18.68 4.59
N GLU A 40 -11.06 17.40 4.45
CA GLU A 40 -10.65 16.39 5.41
C GLU A 40 -9.12 16.33 5.51
N LYS A 41 -8.61 16.29 6.74
CA LYS A 41 -7.18 16.13 7.00
C LYS A 41 -6.68 14.82 6.40
N LYS A 42 -5.57 14.86 5.66
CA LYS A 42 -4.94 13.66 5.13
C LYS A 42 -4.11 12.97 6.21
N VAL A 43 -4.29 11.66 6.30
CA VAL A 43 -3.63 10.82 7.30
C VAL A 43 -2.85 9.73 6.56
N TYR A 44 -1.65 9.46 7.05
CA TYR A 44 -0.75 8.44 6.49
C TYR A 44 -0.17 7.63 7.63
N LEU A 45 -0.43 6.33 7.64
CA LEU A 45 0.18 5.45 8.61
C LEU A 45 0.63 4.15 7.97
N VAL A 46 1.60 3.50 8.58
CA VAL A 46 2.13 2.22 8.15
C VAL A 46 1.99 1.20 9.27
N LEU A 47 1.46 0.04 8.92
CA LEU A 47 1.31 -1.12 9.79
C LEU A 47 2.36 -2.16 9.42
N ASN A 48 2.96 -2.80 10.41
CA ASN A 48 3.71 -4.02 10.22
C ASN A 48 2.75 -5.20 10.43
N LYS A 49 2.11 -5.61 9.35
CA LYS A 49 1.01 -6.58 9.38
C LYS A 49 1.46 -7.93 9.86
N PRO A 50 0.79 -8.49 10.89
CA PRO A 50 1.03 -9.88 11.32
C PRO A 50 0.25 -10.87 10.45
N LYS A 51 0.55 -12.14 10.63
CA LYS A 51 -0.16 -13.26 10.02
C LYS A 51 -1.59 -13.33 10.56
N GLY A 52 -2.53 -13.77 9.74
CA GLY A 52 -3.89 -14.07 10.17
C GLY A 52 -4.91 -12.96 9.97
N TYR A 53 -4.50 -11.81 9.43
CA TYR A 53 -5.38 -10.67 9.17
C TYR A 53 -5.53 -10.42 7.68
N VAL A 54 -6.78 -10.28 7.20
CA VAL A 54 -7.05 -10.00 5.79
C VAL A 54 -7.12 -8.50 5.53
N THR A 55 -6.82 -8.11 4.30
CA THR A 55 -6.92 -6.72 3.84
C THR A 55 -8.29 -6.39 3.24
N SER A 56 -9.14 -7.37 3.01
CA SER A 56 -10.49 -7.15 2.50
C SER A 56 -11.39 -6.53 3.58
N LEU A 57 -12.13 -5.48 3.20
CA LEU A 57 -13.06 -4.79 4.10
C LEU A 57 -14.49 -5.33 4.01
N ASP A 58 -14.82 -6.03 2.94
CA ASP A 58 -16.19 -6.40 2.58
C ASP A 58 -16.48 -7.89 2.68
N ASP A 59 -15.54 -8.69 3.18
CA ASP A 59 -15.74 -10.12 3.32
C ASP A 59 -16.33 -10.46 4.70
N PRO A 60 -17.65 -10.81 4.78
CA PRO A 60 -18.27 -11.15 6.07
C PRO A 60 -17.70 -12.41 6.72
N HIS A 61 -16.97 -13.23 5.96
CA HIS A 61 -16.34 -14.46 6.45
C HIS A 61 -14.85 -14.28 6.78
N ALA A 62 -14.33 -13.08 6.60
CA ALA A 62 -12.89 -12.81 6.78
C ALA A 62 -12.41 -12.95 8.22
N GLY A 63 -13.32 -12.77 9.20
CA GLY A 63 -12.95 -12.78 10.62
C GLY A 63 -12.15 -11.52 10.98
N LYS A 64 -10.84 -11.69 11.22
CA LYS A 64 -9.95 -10.58 11.58
C LYS A 64 -9.46 -9.84 10.34
N THR A 65 -9.64 -8.51 10.33
CA THR A 65 -9.14 -7.65 9.27
C THR A 65 -8.06 -6.71 9.79
N VAL A 66 -7.26 -6.17 8.86
CA VAL A 66 -6.22 -5.21 9.19
C VAL A 66 -6.78 -3.92 9.84
N MET A 67 -8.07 -3.61 9.60
CA MET A 67 -8.71 -2.45 10.22
C MET A 67 -8.81 -2.60 11.74
N ASP A 68 -8.93 -3.82 12.25
CA ASP A 68 -8.94 -4.08 13.71
C ASP A 68 -7.62 -3.63 14.36
N LEU A 69 -6.52 -3.74 13.64
CA LEU A 69 -5.18 -3.41 14.14
C LEU A 69 -4.90 -1.91 14.18
N VAL A 70 -5.61 -1.12 13.40
CA VAL A 70 -5.45 0.33 13.32
C VAL A 70 -6.64 1.09 13.91
N GLU A 71 -7.58 0.37 14.53
CA GLU A 71 -8.75 0.96 15.18
C GLU A 71 -8.32 1.98 16.23
N GLY A 72 -8.96 3.14 16.23
CA GLY A 72 -8.66 4.21 17.18
C GLY A 72 -7.40 5.02 16.85
N ALA A 73 -6.70 4.73 15.77
CA ALA A 73 -5.50 5.48 15.38
C ALA A 73 -5.81 6.94 15.04
N CYS A 74 -6.95 7.18 14.38
CA CYS A 74 -7.40 8.51 13.99
C CYS A 74 -8.92 8.52 13.84
N THR A 75 -9.51 9.73 13.75
CA THR A 75 -10.96 9.90 13.52
C THR A 75 -11.30 9.86 12.03
N GLU A 76 -10.34 10.16 11.17
CA GLU A 76 -10.50 10.12 9.73
C GLU A 76 -10.67 8.67 9.24
N ARG A 77 -11.38 8.50 8.14
CA ARG A 77 -11.55 7.21 7.49
C ARG A 77 -10.32 6.92 6.64
N ILE A 78 -9.57 5.89 7.02
CA ILE A 78 -8.39 5.44 6.27
C ILE A 78 -8.61 4.04 5.73
N TYR A 79 -7.92 3.71 4.65
CA TYR A 79 -8.01 2.45 3.95
C TYR A 79 -6.62 1.91 3.62
N PRO A 80 -6.45 0.58 3.57
CA PRO A 80 -5.17 0.02 3.14
C PRO A 80 -4.89 0.33 1.67
N VAL A 81 -3.64 0.65 1.38
CA VAL A 81 -3.16 0.87 0.01
C VAL A 81 -2.66 -0.45 -0.54
N GLY A 82 -3.42 -1.02 -1.47
CA GLY A 82 -3.12 -2.35 -1.99
C GLY A 82 -3.49 -3.45 -1.00
N ARG A 83 -2.89 -4.62 -1.21
CA ARG A 83 -3.27 -5.83 -0.49
C ARG A 83 -2.05 -6.63 -0.08
N LEU A 84 -2.16 -7.29 1.05
CA LEU A 84 -1.31 -8.40 1.47
C LEU A 84 -2.22 -9.58 1.83
N ASP A 85 -1.83 -10.79 1.43
CA ASP A 85 -2.60 -11.99 1.77
C ASP A 85 -2.70 -12.19 3.28
N LYS A 86 -3.70 -12.95 3.71
CA LYS A 86 -3.94 -13.25 5.12
C LYS A 86 -2.67 -13.71 5.85
N ASN A 87 -1.90 -14.59 5.21
CA ASN A 87 -0.69 -15.16 5.79
C ASN A 87 0.60 -14.44 5.40
N SER A 88 0.50 -13.36 4.64
CA SER A 88 1.64 -12.50 4.32
C SER A 88 1.85 -11.47 5.42
N LEU A 89 3.10 -11.09 5.61
CA LEU A 89 3.56 -10.22 6.69
C LEU A 89 4.12 -8.92 6.12
N GLY A 90 4.23 -7.91 6.97
CA GLY A 90 5.05 -6.76 6.67
C GLY A 90 4.30 -5.46 6.41
N LEU A 91 4.94 -4.57 5.70
CA LEU A 91 4.51 -3.19 5.52
C LEU A 91 3.22 -3.08 4.74
N LEU A 92 2.24 -2.40 5.32
CA LEU A 92 0.98 -2.05 4.69
C LEU A 92 0.66 -0.60 5.02
N LEU A 93 0.55 0.23 3.99
CA LEU A 93 0.24 1.65 4.13
C LEU A 93 -1.28 1.85 4.20
N PHE A 94 -1.72 2.76 5.07
CA PHE A 94 -3.11 3.20 5.17
C PHE A 94 -3.18 4.70 4.98
N THR A 95 -4.17 5.17 4.24
CA THR A 95 -4.39 6.61 4.03
C THR A 95 -5.82 6.89 3.58
N ASN A 96 -6.25 8.14 3.75
CA ASN A 96 -7.46 8.68 3.13
C ASN A 96 -7.13 9.56 1.90
N ASP A 97 -5.87 9.59 1.48
CA ASP A 97 -5.43 10.33 0.29
C ASP A 97 -5.66 9.47 -0.96
N GLY A 98 -6.83 9.66 -1.59
CA GLY A 98 -7.23 8.88 -2.76
C GLY A 98 -6.32 9.07 -3.97
N ASP A 99 -5.80 10.26 -4.18
CA ASP A 99 -4.89 10.54 -5.29
C ASP A 99 -3.57 9.79 -5.12
N LEU A 100 -3.02 9.81 -3.91
CA LEU A 100 -1.80 9.05 -3.60
C LEU A 100 -2.03 7.54 -3.76
N THR A 101 -3.18 7.04 -3.29
CA THR A 101 -3.54 5.62 -3.45
C THR A 101 -3.56 5.21 -4.91
N LYS A 102 -4.18 6.01 -5.77
CA LYS A 102 -4.21 5.77 -7.22
C LYS A 102 -2.81 5.73 -7.81
N GLN A 103 -1.98 6.70 -7.44
CA GLN A 103 -0.59 6.78 -7.91
C GLN A 103 0.21 5.54 -7.51
N LEU A 104 0.06 5.07 -6.27
CA LEU A 104 0.82 3.93 -5.75
C LEU A 104 0.33 2.58 -6.29
N THR A 105 -0.95 2.48 -6.64
CA THR A 105 -1.56 1.21 -7.07
C THR A 105 -1.74 1.09 -8.59
N HIS A 106 -1.57 2.18 -9.33
CA HIS A 106 -1.75 2.17 -10.78
C HIS A 106 -0.67 1.32 -11.46
N PRO A 107 -1.05 0.43 -12.41
CA PRO A 107 -0.08 -0.45 -13.08
C PRO A 107 1.05 0.27 -13.80
N SER A 108 0.82 1.50 -14.28
CA SER A 108 1.86 2.30 -14.97
C SER A 108 2.91 2.89 -14.02
N TYR A 109 2.65 2.87 -12.70
CA TYR A 109 3.52 3.49 -11.69
C TYR A 109 3.87 2.48 -10.59
N LEU A 110 4.22 1.27 -11.01
CA LEU A 110 4.58 0.20 -10.07
C LEU A 110 5.80 0.60 -9.25
N LYS A 111 5.64 0.49 -7.93
CA LYS A 111 6.65 0.89 -6.98
C LYS A 111 7.49 -0.29 -6.52
N LYS A 112 8.75 0.00 -6.23
CA LYS A 112 9.70 -0.97 -5.71
C LYS A 112 9.21 -1.57 -4.41
N LYS A 113 9.22 -2.89 -4.34
CA LYS A 113 8.92 -3.67 -3.15
C LYS A 113 10.04 -4.67 -2.92
N ILE A 114 10.43 -4.86 -1.67
CA ILE A 114 11.38 -5.88 -1.30
C ILE A 114 10.72 -6.83 -0.32
N TYR A 115 10.84 -8.12 -0.59
CA TYR A 115 10.31 -9.18 0.25
C TYR A 115 11.44 -10.05 0.78
N GLN A 116 11.31 -10.46 2.03
CA GLN A 116 12.06 -11.57 2.57
C GLN A 116 11.18 -12.80 2.52
N VAL A 117 11.65 -13.83 1.83
CA VAL A 117 10.89 -15.06 1.55
C VAL A 117 11.57 -16.23 2.20
N THR A 118 10.80 -17.06 2.90
CA THR A 118 11.29 -18.34 3.40
C THR A 118 10.68 -19.46 2.56
N LEU A 119 11.52 -20.34 2.05
CA LEU A 119 11.11 -21.47 1.22
C LEU A 119 11.18 -22.78 2.02
N ASP A 120 10.45 -23.78 1.54
CA ASP A 120 10.43 -25.13 2.13
C ASP A 120 11.74 -25.89 1.94
N LYS A 121 12.59 -25.45 1.02
CA LYS A 121 13.88 -26.06 0.71
C LYS A 121 14.84 -25.01 0.15
N PRO A 122 16.16 -25.29 0.14
CA PRO A 122 17.13 -24.35 -0.42
C PRO A 122 16.84 -24.02 -1.89
N LEU A 123 16.98 -22.73 -2.24
CA LEU A 123 16.83 -22.28 -3.61
C LEU A 123 18.08 -22.63 -4.42
N ALA A 124 17.91 -23.40 -5.49
CA ALA A 124 19.01 -23.72 -6.40
C ALA A 124 19.49 -22.44 -7.11
N ARG A 125 20.79 -22.31 -7.28
CA ARG A 125 21.39 -21.14 -7.95
C ARG A 125 20.84 -20.96 -9.37
N ALA A 126 20.65 -22.05 -10.09
CA ALA A 126 20.08 -22.01 -11.44
C ALA A 126 18.67 -21.44 -11.46
N ASP A 127 17.85 -21.75 -10.45
CA ASP A 127 16.50 -21.20 -10.32
C ASP A 127 16.53 -19.71 -9.93
N MET A 128 17.45 -19.32 -9.07
CA MET A 128 17.68 -17.91 -8.75
C MET A 128 18.02 -17.11 -10.01
N ASP A 129 18.92 -17.63 -10.84
CA ASP A 129 19.32 -16.99 -12.09
C ASP A 129 18.14 -16.88 -13.06
N ARG A 130 17.27 -17.89 -13.13
CA ARG A 130 16.05 -17.84 -13.94
C ARG A 130 15.10 -16.73 -13.48
N ILE A 131 14.95 -16.54 -12.19
CA ILE A 131 14.10 -15.45 -11.64
C ILE A 131 14.68 -14.09 -12.02
N ALA A 132 16.00 -13.94 -11.96
CA ALA A 132 16.67 -12.69 -12.34
C ALA A 132 16.56 -12.39 -13.83
N GLU A 133 16.64 -13.41 -14.66
CA GLU A 133 16.55 -13.27 -16.12
C GLU A 133 15.11 -13.11 -16.61
N GLY A 134 14.16 -13.73 -15.94
CA GLY A 134 12.75 -13.69 -16.30
C GLY A 134 12.15 -15.07 -16.49
N ILE A 135 10.92 -15.22 -16.01
CA ILE A 135 10.11 -16.42 -16.21
C ILE A 135 8.76 -16.00 -16.79
N THR A 136 8.10 -16.88 -17.51
CA THR A 136 6.79 -16.61 -18.09
C THR A 136 5.72 -17.37 -17.30
N LEU A 137 4.85 -16.61 -16.63
CA LEU A 137 3.67 -17.12 -15.94
C LEU A 137 2.46 -17.03 -16.87
N GLU A 138 1.31 -17.54 -16.43
CA GLU A 138 0.07 -17.50 -17.24
C GLU A 138 -0.33 -16.09 -17.67
N ASP A 139 -0.10 -15.11 -16.80
CA ASP A 139 -0.46 -13.71 -17.03
C ASP A 139 0.70 -12.84 -17.52
N GLY A 140 1.79 -13.44 -17.95
CA GLY A 140 2.89 -12.75 -18.58
C GLY A 140 4.25 -12.98 -17.92
N GLU A 141 5.25 -12.38 -18.54
CA GLU A 141 6.64 -12.46 -18.05
C GLU A 141 6.83 -11.65 -16.78
N ILE A 142 7.68 -12.14 -15.91
CA ILE A 142 8.08 -11.46 -14.67
C ILE A 142 9.56 -11.75 -14.39
N PHE A 143 10.27 -10.77 -13.88
CA PHE A 143 11.64 -10.92 -13.40
C PHE A 143 11.84 -10.17 -12.10
N ALA A 144 12.82 -10.59 -11.32
CA ALA A 144 13.23 -9.83 -10.14
C ALA A 144 14.28 -8.80 -10.57
N ASP A 145 14.13 -7.57 -10.05
CA ASP A 145 15.15 -6.53 -10.24
C ASP A 145 16.44 -6.91 -9.50
N GLU A 146 16.29 -7.54 -8.34
CA GLU A 146 17.38 -8.07 -7.57
C GLU A 146 16.90 -9.29 -6.77
N ILE A 147 17.75 -10.30 -6.63
CA ILE A 147 17.46 -11.48 -5.83
C ILE A 147 18.76 -12.02 -5.23
N SER A 148 18.73 -12.37 -3.95
CA SER A 148 19.91 -12.88 -3.25
C SER A 148 19.54 -13.80 -2.09
N TYR A 149 20.50 -14.62 -1.67
CA TYR A 149 20.39 -15.37 -0.44
C TYR A 149 20.58 -14.42 0.75
N VAL A 150 19.74 -14.58 1.76
CA VAL A 150 19.83 -13.80 3.01
C VAL A 150 20.59 -14.58 4.09
N LYS A 151 20.48 -15.91 4.05
CA LYS A 151 21.13 -16.81 5.01
C LYS A 151 21.87 -17.95 4.30
N GLU A 152 22.83 -18.54 4.99
CA GLU A 152 23.64 -19.64 4.47
C GLU A 152 22.84 -20.90 4.15
N ASN A 153 21.69 -21.11 4.79
CA ASN A 153 20.80 -22.24 4.50
C ASN A 153 20.15 -22.15 3.12
N LYS A 154 20.27 -21.02 2.44
CA LYS A 154 19.72 -20.75 1.10
C LYS A 154 18.20 -20.90 0.99
N GLN A 155 17.50 -20.95 2.13
CA GLN A 155 16.03 -21.00 2.20
C GLN A 155 15.41 -19.62 2.40
N GLU A 156 16.17 -18.67 2.95
CA GLU A 156 15.74 -17.27 3.10
C GLU A 156 16.30 -16.45 1.95
N ILE A 157 15.39 -15.84 1.20
CA ILE A 157 15.69 -15.12 -0.04
C ILE A 157 15.21 -13.67 0.09
N GLY A 158 16.04 -12.71 -0.31
CA GLY A 158 15.63 -11.33 -0.53
C GLY A 158 15.31 -11.14 -2.01
N ILE A 159 14.13 -10.63 -2.32
CA ILE A 159 13.70 -10.39 -3.69
C ILE A 159 13.14 -8.98 -3.84
N GLU A 160 13.65 -8.25 -4.81
CA GLU A 160 13.18 -6.91 -5.19
C GLU A 160 12.39 -7.01 -6.48
N ILE A 161 11.21 -6.43 -6.48
CA ILE A 161 10.28 -6.55 -7.59
C ILE A 161 9.44 -5.28 -7.78
N HIS A 162 9.12 -4.95 -9.04
CA HIS A 162 8.18 -3.92 -9.45
C HIS A 162 6.96 -4.59 -10.07
N SER A 163 6.02 -5.06 -9.25
CA SER A 163 4.79 -5.67 -9.74
C SER A 163 3.70 -5.62 -8.68
N GLY A 164 2.47 -5.36 -9.13
CA GLY A 164 1.27 -5.45 -8.30
C GLY A 164 0.39 -6.65 -8.64
N ARG A 165 0.90 -7.59 -9.47
CA ARG A 165 0.10 -8.76 -9.85
C ARG A 165 -0.21 -9.64 -8.65
N ASN A 166 -1.41 -10.24 -8.67
CA ASN A 166 -1.91 -11.04 -7.56
C ASN A 166 -0.95 -12.18 -7.20
N ARG A 167 -0.56 -12.25 -5.93
CA ARG A 167 0.29 -13.32 -5.35
C ARG A 167 1.59 -13.54 -6.13
N ILE A 168 2.14 -12.50 -6.74
CA ILE A 168 3.23 -12.64 -7.71
C ILE A 168 4.48 -13.31 -7.14
N VAL A 169 4.91 -12.96 -5.92
CA VAL A 169 6.12 -13.56 -5.33
C VAL A 169 5.90 -15.06 -5.06
N ARG A 170 4.74 -15.42 -4.50
CA ARG A 170 4.40 -16.83 -4.26
C ARG A 170 4.36 -17.63 -5.55
N ARG A 171 3.77 -17.07 -6.60
CA ARG A 171 3.65 -17.73 -7.90
C ARG A 171 4.98 -17.93 -8.60
N ILE A 172 5.91 -16.98 -8.45
CA ILE A 172 7.27 -17.12 -8.99
C ILE A 172 7.93 -18.39 -8.45
N PHE A 173 7.94 -18.56 -7.13
CA PHE A 173 8.59 -19.70 -6.50
C PHE A 173 7.81 -21.01 -6.72
N GLU A 174 6.49 -20.96 -6.68
CA GLU A 174 5.66 -22.14 -6.97
C GLU A 174 5.86 -22.65 -8.39
N PHE A 175 6.02 -21.76 -9.36
CA PHE A 175 6.33 -22.10 -10.76
C PHE A 175 7.61 -22.93 -10.87
N LEU A 176 8.59 -22.69 -10.01
CA LEU A 176 9.87 -23.39 -9.99
C LEU A 176 9.88 -24.61 -9.05
N GLY A 177 8.74 -24.93 -8.43
CA GLY A 177 8.61 -26.12 -7.58
C GLY A 177 8.89 -25.90 -6.10
N TYR A 178 8.89 -24.65 -5.64
CA TYR A 178 9.08 -24.30 -4.23
C TYR A 178 7.78 -23.92 -3.59
N THR A 179 7.68 -24.10 -2.26
CA THR A 179 6.58 -23.61 -1.45
C THR A 179 7.09 -22.45 -0.58
N VAL A 180 6.41 -21.32 -0.64
CA VAL A 180 6.71 -20.18 0.23
C VAL A 180 6.05 -20.39 1.58
N THR A 181 6.87 -20.61 2.61
CA THR A 181 6.40 -20.85 3.97
C THR A 181 6.25 -19.55 4.78
N LYS A 182 6.97 -18.51 4.40
CA LYS A 182 6.87 -17.18 5.02
C LYS A 182 7.15 -16.11 3.97
N LEU A 183 6.32 -15.08 3.93
CA LEU A 183 6.48 -13.95 3.02
C LEU A 183 6.32 -12.66 3.81
N ASP A 184 7.36 -11.83 3.81
CA ASP A 184 7.43 -10.61 4.60
C ASP A 184 7.84 -9.44 3.71
N ARG A 185 6.95 -8.47 3.55
CA ARG A 185 7.27 -7.26 2.80
C ARG A 185 8.05 -6.30 3.70
N VAL A 186 9.34 -6.15 3.44
CA VAL A 186 10.27 -5.40 4.28
C VAL A 186 10.59 -3.99 3.76
N TYR A 187 10.23 -3.72 2.50
CA TYR A 187 10.39 -2.40 1.88
C TYR A 187 9.22 -2.14 0.94
N TYR A 188 8.65 -0.96 1.04
CA TYR A 188 7.57 -0.50 0.18
C TYR A 188 7.66 1.00 -0.03
N ALA A 189 7.95 1.43 -1.26
CA ALA A 189 7.92 2.85 -1.65
C ALA A 189 8.68 3.76 -0.66
N GLY A 190 9.89 3.38 -0.29
CA GLY A 190 10.73 4.14 0.64
C GLY A 190 10.50 3.85 2.11
N LEU A 191 9.46 3.11 2.45
CA LEU A 191 9.14 2.75 3.83
C LEU A 191 9.86 1.46 4.23
N THR A 192 10.37 1.41 5.46
CA THR A 192 11.02 0.25 6.05
C THR A 192 10.35 -0.12 7.38
N LYS A 193 10.70 -1.28 7.92
CA LYS A 193 10.18 -1.75 9.22
C LYS A 193 10.94 -1.18 10.41
N LYS A 194 11.82 -0.24 10.21
CA LYS A 194 12.61 0.38 11.27
C LYS A 194 11.70 0.94 12.37
N ASN A 195 11.99 0.57 13.62
CA ASN A 195 11.23 0.98 14.80
C ASN A 195 9.74 0.58 14.77
N LEU A 196 9.42 -0.50 14.04
CA LEU A 196 8.03 -0.95 13.87
C LEU A 196 7.92 -2.45 14.11
N LYS A 197 7.48 -2.82 15.31
CA LYS A 197 7.30 -4.21 15.71
C LYS A 197 6.12 -4.85 14.97
N ARG A 198 6.14 -6.18 14.88
CA ARG A 198 5.04 -6.95 14.29
C ARG A 198 3.71 -6.64 15.00
N GLY A 199 2.69 -6.28 14.22
CA GLY A 199 1.38 -5.90 14.73
C GLY A 199 1.24 -4.43 15.12
N ALA A 200 2.34 -3.68 15.18
CA ALA A 200 2.32 -2.27 15.50
C ALA A 200 2.18 -1.40 14.25
N TRP A 201 1.69 -0.19 14.45
CA TRP A 201 1.59 0.83 13.42
C TRP A 201 2.19 2.14 13.91
N ARG A 202 2.54 3.02 12.99
CA ARG A 202 2.97 4.39 13.29
C ARG A 202 2.51 5.33 12.18
N PHE A 203 2.39 6.61 12.51
CA PHE A 203 2.20 7.62 11.47
C PHE A 203 3.50 7.82 10.69
N LEU A 204 3.37 8.19 9.43
CA LEU A 204 4.52 8.56 8.62
C LEU A 204 5.05 9.92 9.07
N SER A 205 6.37 10.10 8.98
CA SER A 205 6.98 11.42 9.15
C SER A 205 6.65 12.30 7.94
N ARG A 206 6.79 13.62 8.12
CA ARG A 206 6.59 14.57 7.02
C ARG A 206 7.48 14.25 5.81
N GLU A 207 8.73 13.89 6.07
CA GLU A 207 9.68 13.50 5.01
C GLU A 207 9.22 12.28 4.25
N GLU A 208 8.70 11.27 4.95
CA GLU A 208 8.17 10.06 4.32
C GLU A 208 6.98 10.38 3.43
N VAL A 209 6.07 11.23 3.89
CA VAL A 209 4.91 11.66 3.10
C VAL A 209 5.35 12.43 1.85
N GLU A 210 6.29 13.35 2.00
CA GLU A 210 6.83 14.12 0.87
C GLU A 210 7.50 13.22 -0.16
N ARG A 211 8.27 12.22 0.27
CA ARG A 211 8.88 11.22 -0.60
C ARG A 211 7.84 10.40 -1.36
N LEU A 212 6.80 9.94 -0.68
CA LEU A 212 5.72 9.19 -1.33
C LEU A 212 5.06 10.01 -2.42
N LYS A 213 4.75 11.28 -2.13
CA LYS A 213 4.08 12.17 -3.09
C LYS A 213 4.97 12.52 -4.27
N SER A 214 6.26 12.71 -4.06
CA SER A 214 7.21 13.06 -5.11
C SER A 214 7.71 11.85 -5.92
N GLY A 215 7.55 10.63 -5.39
CA GLY A 215 8.08 9.42 -6.01
C GLY A 215 9.59 9.24 -5.87
N GLN A 216 10.25 10.04 -5.04
CA GLN A 216 11.70 10.00 -4.84
C GLN A 216 12.13 9.03 -3.74
N TYR A 217 11.94 7.73 -3.98
CA TYR A 217 12.26 6.69 -2.99
C TYR A 217 12.90 5.43 -3.60
N GLU A 218 13.40 5.53 -4.82
CA GLU A 218 14.13 4.46 -5.51
C GLU A 218 15.61 4.79 -5.69
#